data_8bc639f712ea0effe7a56d101e551621
#
_entry.id   8bc639f712ea0effe7a56d101e551621
#
_cell.length_a   1.000
_cell.length_b   1.000
_cell.length_c   1.000
_cell.angle_alpha   90.00
_cell.angle_beta   90.00
_cell.angle_gamma   90.00
#
_symmetry.space_group_name_H-M   'P 1'
#
loop_
_entity.id
_entity.type
_entity.pdbx_description
1 polymer ?
#
loop_
_entity_poly.entity_id
_entity_poly.type
_entity_poly.pdbx_seq_one_letter_code
_entity_poly.pdbx_strand_id
1 'polypeptide(L)'
;MQTKETNGEKDRFDFYAYLDRMKFIRRWPLMRCTRDENIMEHSQCVALITHALCAIKNTLYGGHADEGKAVLYAVYHETSEVMTGDLPTPVKYYNRGIQGEYKSLEKLACEKLVATLPAELRESVAPYVFADENSEEYKIMKAADRFAAYVKCLEELRGGNAEFLKAKASIEADLHSRKMPEVEYFFEKFIPAYELTLDELESL
;
A
#
# COMPACT_ATOMS: atom_id res chain seq x y z
N MET A 1 24.70 33.65 -36.11
CA MET A 1 25.03 32.25 -35.73
C MET A 1 24.09 31.88 -34.59
N GLN A 2 22.92 31.31 -34.90
CA GLN A 2 21.97 30.87 -33.88
C GLN A 2 22.40 29.50 -33.38
N THR A 3 22.79 29.41 -32.12
CA THR A 3 23.01 28.13 -31.45
C THR A 3 21.64 27.46 -31.23
N LYS A 4 21.36 26.40 -31.99
CA LYS A 4 20.28 25.47 -31.69
C LYS A 4 20.64 24.81 -30.35
N GLU A 5 19.92 25.17 -29.28
CA GLU A 5 19.82 24.36 -28.11
C GLU A 5 19.11 23.03 -28.50
N THR A 6 19.88 22.00 -28.70
CA THR A 6 19.37 20.64 -28.76
C THR A 6 18.84 20.32 -27.38
N ASN A 7 17.51 20.25 -27.22
CA ASN A 7 16.90 19.55 -26.11
C ASN A 7 17.42 18.12 -26.15
N GLY A 8 18.47 17.83 -25.35
CA GLY A 8 18.99 16.49 -25.18
C GLY A 8 17.85 15.62 -24.63
N GLU A 9 17.28 14.77 -25.46
CA GLU A 9 16.48 13.65 -25.02
C GLU A 9 17.28 12.96 -23.91
N LYS A 10 16.69 12.79 -22.71
CA LYS A 10 17.35 12.06 -21.63
C LYS A 10 17.51 10.62 -22.11
N ASP A 11 18.74 10.14 -22.24
CA ASP A 11 19.08 8.74 -22.59
C ASP A 11 18.66 7.74 -21.48
N ARG A 12 17.85 8.15 -20.51
CA ARG A 12 17.45 7.32 -19.37
C ARG A 12 16.04 7.68 -18.88
N PHE A 13 15.40 6.70 -18.28
CA PHE A 13 14.09 6.81 -17.68
C PHE A 13 14.17 6.59 -16.17
N ASP A 14 13.62 7.49 -15.40
CA ASP A 14 13.89 7.56 -13.96
C ASP A 14 12.80 6.90 -13.10
N PHE A 15 11.66 6.46 -13.65
CA PHE A 15 10.48 5.98 -12.92
C PHE A 15 10.82 4.89 -11.88
N TYR A 16 11.43 3.81 -12.30
CA TYR A 16 11.75 2.69 -11.40
C TYR A 16 12.85 3.03 -10.40
N ALA A 17 13.77 3.93 -10.75
CA ALA A 17 14.76 4.43 -9.81
C ALA A 17 14.11 5.30 -8.72
N TYR A 18 13.06 6.04 -9.06
CA TYR A 18 12.23 6.72 -8.05
C TYR A 18 11.50 5.72 -7.15
N LEU A 19 10.82 4.72 -7.70
CA LEU A 19 10.12 3.71 -6.92
C LEU A 19 11.05 2.95 -5.97
N ASP A 20 12.28 2.65 -6.38
CA ASP A 20 13.28 2.01 -5.52
C ASP A 20 13.57 2.82 -4.25
N ARG A 21 13.30 4.13 -4.23
CA ARG A 21 13.47 4.97 -3.05
C ARG A 21 12.40 4.74 -1.97
N MET A 22 11.32 4.03 -2.26
CA MET A 22 10.32 3.62 -1.28
C MET A 22 10.96 2.94 -0.05
N LYS A 23 12.05 2.24 -0.22
CA LYS A 23 12.82 1.60 0.86
C LYS A 23 13.45 2.57 1.87
N PHE A 24 13.55 3.88 1.54
CA PHE A 24 14.10 4.90 2.43
C PHE A 24 13.02 5.71 3.17
N ILE A 25 11.73 5.49 2.86
CA ILE A 25 10.61 6.23 3.44
C ILE A 25 10.02 5.39 4.55
N ARG A 26 10.15 5.89 5.78
CA ARG A 26 9.66 5.20 6.97
C ARG A 26 8.18 5.46 7.17
N ARG A 27 7.46 4.43 7.58
CA ARG A 27 6.08 4.51 8.03
C ARG A 27 6.01 4.78 9.54
N TRP A 28 4.85 5.20 10.00
CA TRP A 28 4.59 5.50 11.42
C TRP A 28 5.50 6.59 12.01
N PRO A 29 5.73 7.72 11.30
CA PRO A 29 6.78 8.68 11.66
C PRO A 29 6.56 9.39 13.01
N LEU A 30 5.34 9.35 13.58
CA LEU A 30 5.01 9.92 14.89
C LEU A 30 4.92 8.87 16.01
N MET A 31 5.10 7.60 15.71
CA MET A 31 5.01 6.51 16.69
C MET A 31 6.40 5.95 16.96
N ARG A 32 6.66 5.61 18.21
CA ARG A 32 7.87 4.90 18.58
C ARG A 32 7.71 3.43 18.21
N CYS A 33 8.46 2.99 17.20
CA CYS A 33 8.46 1.61 16.74
C CYS A 33 9.61 0.83 17.36
N THR A 34 9.40 -0.47 17.63
CA THR A 34 10.46 -1.42 18.01
C THR A 34 11.29 -1.84 16.81
N ARG A 35 10.65 -1.90 15.64
CA ARG A 35 11.25 -2.16 14.34
C ARG A 35 10.74 -1.14 13.32
N ASP A 36 11.67 -0.49 12.61
CA ASP A 36 11.31 0.39 11.50
C ASP A 36 10.65 -0.42 10.37
N GLU A 37 9.60 0.14 9.78
CA GLU A 37 8.95 -0.33 8.57
C GLU A 37 9.09 0.76 7.50
N ASN A 38 9.42 0.38 6.27
CA ASN A 38 9.42 1.29 5.14
C ASN A 38 8.25 0.99 4.19
N ILE A 39 7.93 1.94 3.30
CA ILE A 39 6.75 1.78 2.41
C ILE A 39 6.94 0.68 1.36
N MET A 40 8.18 0.25 1.05
CA MET A 40 8.42 -0.89 0.13
C MET A 40 8.11 -2.22 0.80
N GLU A 41 8.55 -2.44 2.05
CA GLU A 41 8.19 -3.62 2.85
C GLU A 41 6.67 -3.71 3.03
N HIS A 42 6.04 -2.57 3.38
CA HIS A 42 4.60 -2.48 3.49
C HIS A 42 3.90 -2.86 2.18
N SER A 43 4.29 -2.26 1.05
CA SER A 43 3.67 -2.55 -0.25
C SER A 43 3.80 -4.02 -0.64
N GLN A 44 4.91 -4.68 -0.30
CA GLN A 44 5.07 -6.11 -0.50
C GLN A 44 4.10 -6.92 0.37
N CYS A 45 3.94 -6.58 1.65
CA CYS A 45 2.94 -7.21 2.52
C CYS A 45 1.51 -7.00 1.99
N VAL A 46 1.19 -5.77 1.56
CA VAL A 46 -0.11 -5.47 0.94
C VAL A 46 -0.36 -6.32 -0.30
N ALA A 47 0.65 -6.48 -1.17
CA ALA A 47 0.51 -7.29 -2.39
C ALA A 47 0.22 -8.77 -2.07
N LEU A 48 0.92 -9.36 -1.09
CA LEU A 48 0.68 -10.74 -0.66
C LEU A 48 -0.72 -10.92 -0.06
N ILE A 49 -1.15 -10.02 0.82
CA ILE A 49 -2.47 -10.10 1.44
C ILE A 49 -3.57 -9.82 0.40
N THR A 50 -3.35 -8.89 -0.55
CA THR A 50 -4.28 -8.63 -1.66
C THR A 50 -4.53 -9.89 -2.47
N HIS A 51 -3.46 -10.61 -2.86
CA HIS A 51 -3.59 -11.88 -3.57
C HIS A 51 -4.38 -12.90 -2.73
N ALA A 52 -4.05 -13.05 -1.44
CA ALA A 52 -4.78 -13.97 -0.56
C ALA A 52 -6.27 -13.65 -0.48
N LEU A 53 -6.65 -12.38 -0.30
CA LEU A 53 -8.06 -11.95 -0.25
C LEU A 53 -8.77 -12.22 -1.59
N CYS A 54 -8.13 -11.96 -2.75
CA CYS A 54 -8.69 -12.29 -4.05
C CYS A 54 -8.90 -13.81 -4.19
N ALA A 55 -7.90 -14.63 -3.85
CA ALA A 55 -7.99 -16.07 -3.92
C ALA A 55 -9.09 -16.63 -3.02
N ILE A 56 -9.21 -16.14 -1.78
CA ILE A 56 -10.30 -16.50 -0.85
C ILE A 56 -11.65 -16.14 -1.46
N LYS A 57 -11.81 -14.91 -1.93
CA LYS A 57 -13.05 -14.44 -2.54
C LYS A 57 -13.45 -15.27 -3.75
N ASN A 58 -12.52 -15.47 -4.68
CA ASN A 58 -12.80 -16.19 -5.92
C ASN A 58 -13.10 -17.68 -5.68
N THR A 59 -12.34 -18.33 -4.79
CA THR A 59 -12.44 -19.77 -4.54
C THR A 59 -13.60 -20.12 -3.61
N LEU A 60 -13.81 -19.35 -2.53
CA LEU A 60 -14.74 -19.73 -1.46
C LEU A 60 -16.08 -18.98 -1.54
N TYR A 61 -16.12 -17.82 -2.18
CA TYR A 61 -17.31 -16.94 -2.17
C TYR A 61 -17.83 -16.66 -3.59
N GLY A 62 -17.31 -17.34 -4.62
CA GLY A 62 -17.80 -17.24 -6.01
C GLY A 62 -17.54 -15.87 -6.64
N GLY A 63 -16.51 -15.14 -6.17
CA GLY A 63 -16.06 -13.89 -6.77
C GLY A 63 -15.31 -14.10 -8.07
N HIS A 64 -15.03 -12.99 -8.77
CA HIS A 64 -14.31 -12.97 -10.05
C HIS A 64 -13.34 -11.79 -10.12
N ALA A 65 -12.74 -11.39 -8.97
CA ALA A 65 -11.75 -10.33 -8.92
C ALA A 65 -10.52 -10.70 -9.75
N ASP A 66 -10.01 -9.74 -10.52
CA ASP A 66 -8.75 -9.90 -11.26
C ASP A 66 -7.57 -9.81 -10.27
N GLU A 67 -7.01 -10.98 -9.93
CA GLU A 67 -5.93 -11.10 -8.96
C GLU A 67 -4.68 -10.34 -9.40
N GLY A 68 -4.33 -10.41 -10.69
CA GLY A 68 -3.18 -9.71 -11.25
C GLY A 68 -3.33 -8.20 -11.16
N LYS A 69 -4.50 -7.68 -11.53
CA LYS A 69 -4.83 -6.26 -11.43
C LYS A 69 -4.81 -5.77 -9.97
N ALA A 70 -5.42 -6.54 -9.06
CA ALA A 70 -5.46 -6.19 -7.65
C ALA A 70 -4.06 -6.12 -7.03
N VAL A 71 -3.21 -7.11 -7.33
CA VAL A 71 -1.81 -7.15 -6.87
C VAL A 71 -1.00 -5.99 -7.45
N LEU A 72 -1.19 -5.63 -8.72
CA LEU A 72 -0.52 -4.47 -9.31
C LEU A 72 -0.99 -3.16 -8.67
N TYR A 73 -2.26 -3.02 -8.30
CA TYR A 73 -2.70 -1.91 -7.48
C TYR A 73 -1.93 -1.83 -6.16
N ALA A 74 -1.73 -2.97 -5.49
CA ALA A 74 -0.96 -3.02 -4.24
C ALA A 74 0.52 -2.66 -4.44
N VAL A 75 1.14 -3.07 -5.55
CA VAL A 75 2.54 -2.73 -5.86
C VAL A 75 2.73 -1.22 -6.04
N TYR A 76 1.74 -0.54 -6.65
CA TYR A 76 1.87 0.89 -7.01
C TYR A 76 1.11 1.85 -6.08
N HIS A 77 0.40 1.37 -5.05
CA HIS A 77 -0.50 2.23 -4.26
C HIS A 77 0.20 3.35 -3.48
N GLU A 78 1.48 3.18 -3.15
CA GLU A 78 2.29 4.17 -2.44
C GLU A 78 3.23 4.97 -3.37
N THR A 79 3.00 4.93 -4.69
CA THR A 79 3.85 5.62 -5.68
C THR A 79 4.00 7.11 -5.39
N SER A 80 2.94 7.81 -4.96
CA SER A 80 2.99 9.23 -4.64
C SER A 80 3.95 9.56 -3.50
N GLU A 81 4.08 8.66 -2.53
CA GLU A 81 4.88 8.89 -1.32
C GLU A 81 6.38 8.95 -1.57
N VAL A 82 6.84 8.47 -2.72
CA VAL A 82 8.23 8.69 -3.18
C VAL A 82 8.58 10.18 -3.26
N MET A 83 7.58 11.04 -3.51
CA MET A 83 7.76 12.50 -3.59
C MET A 83 7.22 13.22 -2.35
N THR A 84 6.12 12.74 -1.77
CA THR A 84 5.44 13.41 -0.65
C THR A 84 5.94 12.96 0.73
N GLY A 85 6.55 11.77 0.80
CA GLY A 85 6.78 11.06 2.06
C GLY A 85 5.48 10.48 2.64
N ASP A 86 5.60 9.60 3.63
CA ASP A 86 4.45 9.10 4.42
C ASP A 86 3.96 10.20 5.37
N LEU A 87 2.80 10.78 5.05
CA LEU A 87 2.19 11.81 5.88
C LEU A 87 1.40 11.16 7.03
N PRO A 88 1.69 11.55 8.30
CA PRO A 88 0.96 11.01 9.43
C PRO A 88 -0.55 11.16 9.30
N THR A 89 -1.30 10.09 9.59
CA THR A 89 -2.76 10.05 9.52
C THR A 89 -3.45 11.24 10.20
N PRO A 90 -3.05 11.70 11.41
CA PRO A 90 -3.67 12.86 12.04
C PRO A 90 -3.51 14.16 11.25
N VAL A 91 -2.45 14.28 10.44
CA VAL A 91 -2.23 15.46 9.58
C VAL A 91 -3.03 15.31 8.29
N LYS A 92 -2.97 14.13 7.66
CA LYS A 92 -3.68 13.83 6.41
C LYS A 92 -5.19 14.04 6.50
N TYR A 93 -5.79 13.75 7.68
CA TYR A 93 -7.23 13.86 7.92
C TYR A 93 -7.60 15.00 8.89
N TYR A 94 -6.74 16.00 9.10
CA TYR A 94 -6.99 17.09 10.03
C TYR A 94 -8.26 17.87 9.72
N ASN A 95 -8.50 18.19 8.46
CA ASN A 95 -9.76 18.77 7.97
C ASN A 95 -9.95 18.46 6.46
N ARG A 96 -11.17 18.71 5.94
CA ARG A 96 -11.53 18.44 4.54
C ARG A 96 -10.67 19.22 3.54
N GLY A 97 -10.24 20.43 3.88
CA GLY A 97 -9.38 21.25 3.02
C GLY A 97 -8.01 20.59 2.82
N ILE A 98 -7.32 20.27 3.94
CA ILE A 98 -6.00 19.59 3.91
C ILE A 98 -6.10 18.25 3.18
N GLN A 99 -7.15 17.47 3.44
CA GLN A 99 -7.36 16.19 2.77
C GLN A 99 -7.49 16.35 1.24
N GLY A 100 -8.24 17.37 0.79
CA GLY A 100 -8.41 17.65 -0.65
C GLY A 100 -7.12 18.11 -1.33
N GLU A 101 -6.39 19.03 -0.69
CA GLU A 101 -5.11 19.52 -1.19
C GLU A 101 -4.06 18.40 -1.22
N TYR A 102 -4.04 17.54 -0.20
CA TYR A 102 -3.12 16.42 -0.17
C TYR A 102 -3.41 15.39 -1.27
N LYS A 103 -4.68 15.05 -1.52
CA LYS A 103 -5.06 14.20 -2.66
C LYS A 103 -4.63 14.81 -4.01
N SER A 104 -4.74 16.13 -4.14
CA SER A 104 -4.28 16.83 -5.35
C SER A 104 -2.76 16.75 -5.50
N LEU A 105 -2.02 16.85 -4.40
CA LEU A 105 -0.57 16.70 -4.38
C LEU A 105 -0.14 15.26 -4.71
N GLU A 106 -0.80 14.25 -4.13
CA GLU A 106 -0.57 12.83 -4.44
C GLU A 106 -0.77 12.56 -5.95
N LYS A 107 -1.86 13.08 -6.52
CA LYS A 107 -2.14 12.95 -7.95
C LYS A 107 -1.06 13.59 -8.80
N LEU A 108 -0.66 14.83 -8.47
CA LEU A 108 0.40 15.54 -9.19
C LEU A 108 1.75 14.81 -9.11
N ALA A 109 2.06 14.22 -7.94
CA ALA A 109 3.27 13.41 -7.75
C ALA A 109 3.25 12.18 -8.68
N CYS A 110 2.13 11.45 -8.72
CA CYS A 110 1.95 10.31 -9.63
C CYS A 110 2.08 10.73 -11.10
N GLU A 111 1.45 11.84 -11.52
CA GLU A 111 1.55 12.36 -12.89
C GLU A 111 3.00 12.66 -13.28
N LYS A 112 3.74 13.31 -12.40
CA LYS A 112 5.17 13.61 -12.62
C LYS A 112 6.02 12.34 -12.71
N LEU A 113 5.77 11.36 -11.85
CA LEU A 113 6.51 10.10 -11.87
C LEU A 113 6.21 9.30 -13.15
N VAL A 114 4.94 9.14 -13.53
CA VAL A 114 4.54 8.45 -14.75
C VAL A 114 5.12 9.15 -16.00
N ALA A 115 5.23 10.48 -15.98
CA ALA A 115 5.85 11.24 -17.08
C ALA A 115 7.35 10.89 -17.27
N THR A 116 8.02 10.31 -16.27
CA THR A 116 9.42 9.84 -16.38
C THR A 116 9.55 8.48 -17.05
N LEU A 117 8.44 7.78 -17.37
CA LEU A 117 8.42 6.59 -18.21
C LEU A 117 8.57 6.94 -19.70
N PRO A 118 9.13 6.04 -20.53
CA PRO A 118 9.00 6.13 -21.97
C PRO A 118 7.51 6.16 -22.36
N ALA A 119 7.17 6.93 -23.41
CA ALA A 119 5.78 7.13 -23.80
C ALA A 119 5.06 5.81 -24.07
N GLU A 120 5.76 4.84 -24.65
CA GLU A 120 5.26 3.52 -25.05
C GLU A 120 4.84 2.64 -23.85
N LEU A 121 5.42 2.88 -22.66
CA LEU A 121 5.13 2.11 -21.45
C LEU A 121 4.05 2.75 -20.57
N ARG A 122 3.69 4.01 -20.80
CA ARG A 122 2.74 4.73 -19.94
C ARG A 122 1.36 4.09 -19.93
N GLU A 123 0.87 3.63 -21.08
CA GLU A 123 -0.43 2.95 -21.18
C GLU A 123 -0.48 1.64 -20.40
N SER A 124 0.65 0.96 -20.26
CA SER A 124 0.76 -0.31 -19.52
C SER A 124 0.91 -0.12 -18.01
N VAL A 125 1.45 1.01 -17.54
CA VAL A 125 1.77 1.24 -16.12
C VAL A 125 0.79 2.20 -15.44
N ALA A 126 0.40 3.27 -16.12
CA ALA A 126 -0.44 4.32 -15.54
C ALA A 126 -1.77 3.80 -14.95
N PRO A 127 -2.48 2.80 -15.53
CA PRO A 127 -3.72 2.29 -14.95
C PRO A 127 -3.57 1.68 -13.54
N TYR A 128 -2.37 1.24 -13.18
CA TYR A 128 -2.08 0.69 -11.86
C TYR A 128 -1.63 1.75 -10.86
N VAL A 129 -0.98 2.80 -11.33
CA VAL A 129 -0.64 3.99 -10.52
C VAL A 129 -1.88 4.83 -10.22
N PHE A 130 -2.79 4.97 -11.21
CA PHE A 130 -4.08 5.68 -11.09
C PHE A 130 -5.22 4.67 -10.99
N ALA A 131 -5.19 3.87 -9.91
CA ALA A 131 -6.17 2.81 -9.71
C ALA A 131 -7.62 3.34 -9.71
N ASP A 132 -8.55 2.58 -10.29
CA ASP A 132 -9.97 2.88 -10.22
C ASP A 132 -10.49 2.61 -8.81
N GLU A 133 -10.71 3.67 -8.03
CA GLU A 133 -11.19 3.61 -6.64
C GLU A 133 -12.58 2.93 -6.49
N ASN A 134 -13.35 2.81 -7.56
CA ASN A 134 -14.66 2.17 -7.55
C ASN A 134 -14.58 0.66 -7.82
N SER A 135 -13.46 0.16 -8.36
CA SER A 135 -13.30 -1.25 -8.71
C SER A 135 -13.30 -2.16 -7.48
N GLU A 136 -13.66 -3.42 -7.69
CA GLU A 136 -13.62 -4.44 -6.64
C GLU A 136 -12.16 -4.70 -6.21
N GLU A 137 -11.24 -4.75 -7.16
CA GLU A 137 -9.82 -4.97 -6.93
C GLU A 137 -9.21 -3.88 -6.03
N TYR A 138 -9.61 -2.62 -6.24
CA TYR A 138 -9.17 -1.52 -5.38
C TYR A 138 -9.69 -1.66 -3.95
N LYS A 139 -10.96 -2.05 -3.77
CA LYS A 139 -11.55 -2.27 -2.43
C LYS A 139 -10.85 -3.42 -1.70
N ILE A 140 -10.52 -4.50 -2.40
CA ILE A 140 -9.76 -5.62 -1.84
C ILE A 140 -8.35 -5.16 -1.46
N MET A 141 -7.65 -4.46 -2.35
CA MET A 141 -6.32 -3.90 -2.06
C MET A 141 -6.37 -2.96 -0.85
N LYS A 142 -7.38 -2.11 -0.73
CA LYS A 142 -7.52 -1.22 0.44
C LYS A 142 -7.84 -1.97 1.74
N ALA A 143 -8.48 -3.14 1.68
CA ALA A 143 -8.60 -4.02 2.84
C ALA A 143 -7.26 -4.65 3.21
N ALA A 144 -6.49 -5.09 2.21
CA ALA A 144 -5.15 -5.64 2.41
C ALA A 144 -4.16 -4.60 3.00
N ASP A 145 -4.20 -3.34 2.55
CA ASP A 145 -3.45 -2.21 3.12
C ASP A 145 -3.73 -2.05 4.62
N ARG A 146 -5.02 -2.14 5.01
CA ARG A 146 -5.41 -2.11 6.43
C ARG A 146 -4.93 -3.35 7.19
N PHE A 147 -4.95 -4.53 6.58
CA PHE A 147 -4.38 -5.74 7.19
C PHE A 147 -2.86 -5.65 7.41
N ALA A 148 -2.10 -5.13 6.45
CA ALA A 148 -0.66 -4.93 6.62
C ALA A 148 -0.37 -4.00 7.81
N ALA A 149 -1.15 -2.91 7.97
CA ALA A 149 -1.06 -2.06 9.14
C ALA A 149 -1.49 -2.77 10.46
N TYR A 150 -2.48 -3.67 10.39
CA TYR A 150 -2.89 -4.49 11.53
C TYR A 150 -1.80 -5.47 11.97
N VAL A 151 -1.17 -6.14 11.02
CA VAL A 151 -0.03 -7.06 11.27
C VAL A 151 1.11 -6.30 11.94
N LYS A 152 1.44 -5.10 11.45
CA LYS A 152 2.44 -4.24 12.11
C LYS A 152 2.07 -3.95 13.58
N CYS A 153 0.80 -3.70 13.87
CA CYS A 153 0.35 -3.51 15.25
C CYS A 153 0.55 -4.78 16.10
N LEU A 154 0.29 -5.97 15.55
CA LEU A 154 0.52 -7.23 16.24
C LEU A 154 2.01 -7.43 16.57
N GLU A 155 2.90 -7.18 15.59
CA GLU A 155 4.36 -7.26 15.80
C GLU A 155 4.84 -6.35 16.94
N GLU A 156 4.39 -5.10 16.94
CA GLU A 156 4.78 -4.10 17.96
C GLU A 156 4.26 -4.49 19.34
N LEU A 157 2.99 -4.91 19.44
CA LEU A 157 2.41 -5.37 20.71
C LEU A 157 3.11 -6.61 21.25
N ARG A 158 3.47 -7.55 20.38
CA ARG A 158 4.25 -8.71 20.75
C ARG A 158 5.65 -8.33 21.27
N GLY A 159 6.24 -7.28 20.70
CA GLY A 159 7.48 -6.65 21.20
C GLY A 159 7.31 -5.88 22.51
N GLY A 160 6.10 -5.88 23.11
CA GLY A 160 5.79 -5.16 24.34
C GLY A 160 5.49 -3.66 24.17
N ASN A 161 5.30 -3.20 22.91
CA ASN A 161 5.02 -1.80 22.62
C ASN A 161 3.53 -1.49 22.66
N ALA A 162 3.02 -1.13 23.85
CA ALA A 162 1.61 -0.82 24.08
C ALA A 162 1.10 0.45 23.34
N GLU A 163 1.97 1.25 22.73
CA GLU A 163 1.58 2.44 21.96
C GLU A 163 0.67 2.10 20.79
N PHE A 164 0.77 0.87 20.26
CA PHE A 164 -0.02 0.38 19.13
C PHE A 164 -1.42 -0.17 19.48
N LEU A 165 -1.79 -0.27 20.78
CA LEU A 165 -3.10 -0.82 21.20
C LEU A 165 -4.29 -0.09 20.56
N LYS A 166 -4.28 1.24 20.58
CA LYS A 166 -5.38 2.05 20.01
C LYS A 166 -5.45 1.93 18.49
N ALA A 167 -4.28 1.93 17.83
CA ALA A 167 -4.20 1.75 16.39
C ALA A 167 -4.76 0.38 15.98
N LYS A 168 -4.32 -0.72 16.65
CA LYS A 168 -4.85 -2.06 16.43
C LYS A 168 -6.38 -2.10 16.50
N ALA A 169 -6.97 -1.63 17.60
CA ALA A 169 -8.42 -1.66 17.79
C ALA A 169 -9.18 -0.85 16.71
N SER A 170 -8.64 0.31 16.31
CA SER A 170 -9.26 1.14 15.27
C SER A 170 -9.19 0.48 13.89
N ILE A 171 -8.07 -0.16 13.56
CA ILE A 171 -7.89 -0.86 12.28
C ILE A 171 -8.79 -2.09 12.20
N GLU A 172 -8.86 -2.86 13.28
CA GLU A 172 -9.73 -4.03 13.39
C GLU A 172 -11.20 -3.67 13.17
N ALA A 173 -11.68 -2.61 13.84
CA ALA A 173 -13.03 -2.11 13.66
C ALA A 173 -13.32 -1.64 12.20
N ASP A 174 -12.34 -0.97 11.55
CA ASP A 174 -12.46 -0.59 10.14
C ASP A 174 -12.58 -1.82 9.23
N LEU A 175 -11.73 -2.82 9.41
CA LEU A 175 -11.76 -4.05 8.61
C LEU A 175 -13.10 -4.78 8.71
N HIS A 176 -13.61 -5.02 9.91
CA HIS A 176 -14.93 -5.64 10.11
C HIS A 176 -16.08 -4.80 9.55
N SER A 177 -15.97 -3.46 9.60
CA SER A 177 -17.00 -2.56 9.06
C SER A 177 -17.20 -2.70 7.55
N ARG A 178 -16.19 -3.22 6.83
CA ARG A 178 -16.23 -3.42 5.37
C ARG A 178 -17.20 -4.52 4.94
N LYS A 179 -17.55 -5.45 5.84
CA LYS A 179 -18.49 -6.57 5.60
C LYS A 179 -18.11 -7.42 4.38
N MET A 180 -16.83 -7.64 4.20
CA MET A 180 -16.25 -8.46 3.12
C MET A 180 -16.02 -9.88 3.66
N PRO A 181 -16.64 -10.94 3.10
CA PRO A 181 -16.50 -12.29 3.63
C PRO A 181 -15.06 -12.81 3.56
N GLU A 182 -14.29 -12.41 2.55
CA GLU A 182 -12.86 -12.72 2.42
C GLU A 182 -12.02 -12.09 3.54
N VAL A 183 -12.42 -10.92 4.05
CA VAL A 183 -11.78 -10.24 5.18
C VAL A 183 -12.03 -11.02 6.46
N GLU A 184 -13.29 -11.41 6.74
CA GLU A 184 -13.62 -12.20 7.93
C GLU A 184 -12.93 -13.55 7.92
N TYR A 185 -12.87 -14.21 6.76
CA TYR A 185 -12.14 -15.47 6.62
C TYR A 185 -10.64 -15.30 6.91
N PHE A 186 -10.02 -14.24 6.41
CA PHE A 186 -8.60 -13.96 6.64
C PHE A 186 -8.32 -13.71 8.12
N PHE A 187 -9.20 -12.98 8.81
CA PHE A 187 -9.11 -12.78 10.26
C PHE A 187 -9.17 -14.11 11.03
N GLU A 188 -10.12 -14.96 10.68
CA GLU A 188 -10.35 -16.22 11.41
C GLU A 188 -9.23 -17.24 11.16
N LYS A 189 -8.74 -17.34 9.92
CA LYS A 189 -7.89 -18.46 9.51
C LYS A 189 -6.40 -18.11 9.39
N PHE A 190 -6.05 -16.85 9.09
CA PHE A 190 -4.66 -16.47 8.83
C PHE A 190 -4.07 -15.56 9.91
N ILE A 191 -4.83 -14.63 10.46
CA ILE A 191 -4.30 -13.72 11.49
C ILE A 191 -3.73 -14.46 12.71
N PRO A 192 -4.33 -15.52 13.24
CA PRO A 192 -3.74 -16.24 14.39
C PRO A 192 -2.30 -16.71 14.16
N ALA A 193 -1.94 -17.04 12.93
CA ALA A 193 -0.58 -17.48 12.61
C ALA A 193 0.48 -16.37 12.73
N TYR A 194 0.09 -15.10 12.61
CA TYR A 194 1.01 -13.97 12.80
C TYR A 194 1.43 -13.76 14.27
N GLU A 195 0.74 -14.39 15.19
CA GLU A 195 1.08 -14.36 16.63
C GLU A 195 1.97 -15.53 17.04
N LEU A 196 2.27 -16.49 16.15
CA LEU A 196 3.10 -17.64 16.42
C LEU A 196 4.60 -17.33 16.27
N THR A 197 5.42 -18.10 17.00
CA THR A 197 6.88 -18.14 16.78
C THR A 197 7.21 -18.99 15.56
N LEU A 198 8.45 -18.91 15.07
CA LEU A 198 8.89 -19.75 13.96
C LEU A 198 8.73 -21.25 14.27
N ASP A 199 9.12 -21.67 15.47
CA ASP A 199 9.02 -23.09 15.91
C ASP A 199 7.55 -23.57 15.98
N GLU A 200 6.61 -22.67 16.33
CA GLU A 200 5.18 -22.98 16.34
C GLU A 200 4.60 -23.07 14.92
N LEU A 201 5.11 -22.31 13.97
CA LEU A 201 4.74 -22.40 12.56
C LEU A 201 5.26 -23.67 11.88
N GLU A 202 6.39 -24.21 12.33
CA GLU A 202 7.01 -25.43 11.79
C GLU A 202 6.35 -26.71 12.30
N SER A 203 5.38 -26.61 13.23
CA SER A 203 4.65 -27.78 13.80
C SER A 203 3.62 -28.40 12.81
N LEU A 204 3.83 -28.27 11.50
CA LEU A 204 2.98 -28.82 10.43
C LEU A 204 3.35 -30.25 10.11
#